data_dc4b78fb994eaa44ca40c616024f55c8
#
_entry.id   dc4b78fb994eaa44ca40c616024f55c8
#
_cell.length_a   1.000
_cell.length_b   1.000
_cell.length_c   1.000
_cell.angle_alpha   90.00
_cell.angle_beta   90.00
_cell.angle_gamma   90.00
#
_symmetry.space_group_name_H-M   'P 1'
#
loop_
_entity.id
_entity.type
_entity.pdbx_description
1 polymer ?
#
loop_
_entity_poly.entity_id
_entity_poly.type
_entity_poly.pdbx_seq_one_letter_code
_entity_poly.pdbx_strand_id
1 'polypeptide(L)'
;MFTMLALEHWGLNPERDNIQLRVIGDQSVLAQAVASDIIDGAYLGYTFGAQMERQGFRVLADLAKLGIPYQGLGIMARRSYVDRSPDIAEKALRATVETIAFINKPDNKAVVMRSLARGLRLQKVEDAAAGSEMMKVLYDRRIYPSADGLRNVLRLLGKGNENIRRLKVEDIVDDRIPRKLEKEGLF
;
A
#
# COMPACT_ATOMS: atom_id res chain seq x y z
N MET A 1 -1.96 4.95 9.51
CA MET A 1 -3.06 3.96 9.65
C MET A 1 -2.55 2.55 9.85
N PHE A 2 -1.73 2.01 8.95
CA PHE A 2 -1.24 0.62 9.12
C PHE A 2 -0.44 0.43 10.40
N THR A 3 0.38 1.39 10.79
CA THR A 3 1.05 1.41 12.11
C THR A 3 0.07 1.23 13.27
N MET A 4 -1.09 1.89 13.23
CA MET A 4 -2.13 1.75 14.26
C MET A 4 -2.69 0.32 14.31
N LEU A 5 -2.93 -0.29 13.15
CA LEU A 5 -3.40 -1.67 13.08
C LEU A 5 -2.35 -2.65 13.61
N ALA A 6 -1.08 -2.40 13.33
CA ALA A 6 0.01 -3.22 13.85
C ALA A 6 0.13 -3.11 15.37
N LEU A 7 0.05 -1.91 15.93
CA LEU A 7 0.04 -1.70 17.38
C LEU A 7 -1.16 -2.42 18.03
N GLU A 8 -2.36 -2.26 17.48
CA GLU A 8 -3.56 -2.96 17.96
C GLU A 8 -3.36 -4.50 17.91
N HIS A 9 -2.76 -5.02 16.83
CA HIS A 9 -2.47 -6.45 16.66
C HIS A 9 -1.54 -6.97 17.76
N TRP A 10 -0.58 -6.18 18.21
CA TRP A 10 0.32 -6.52 19.33
C TRP A 10 -0.25 -6.18 20.71
N GLY A 11 -1.50 -5.75 20.81
CA GLY A 11 -2.13 -5.36 22.06
C GLY A 11 -1.57 -4.06 22.64
N LEU A 12 -0.88 -3.25 21.82
CA LEU A 12 -0.33 -1.96 22.22
C LEU A 12 -1.35 -0.84 22.02
N ASN A 13 -1.43 0.06 22.98
CA ASN A 13 -2.27 1.25 22.91
C ASN A 13 -1.39 2.49 23.05
N PRO A 14 -1.42 3.44 22.09
CA PRO A 14 -0.55 4.61 22.11
C PRO A 14 -0.64 5.45 23.40
N GLU A 15 -1.84 5.64 23.93
CA GLU A 15 -2.04 6.45 25.15
C GLU A 15 -1.56 5.70 26.40
N ARG A 16 -1.98 4.43 26.55
CA ARG A 16 -1.59 3.60 27.70
C ARG A 16 -0.09 3.33 27.76
N ASP A 17 0.50 3.06 26.59
CA ASP A 17 1.89 2.59 26.47
C ASP A 17 2.86 3.73 26.12
N ASN A 18 2.41 4.98 26.22
CA ASN A 18 3.18 6.21 25.94
C ASN A 18 3.86 6.23 24.58
N ILE A 19 3.14 5.78 23.53
CA ILE A 19 3.63 5.75 22.15
C ILE A 19 3.16 7.02 21.42
N GLN A 20 4.09 7.89 21.07
CA GLN A 20 3.81 9.11 20.31
C GLN A 20 3.83 8.84 18.81
N LEU A 21 2.69 8.97 18.14
CA LEU A 21 2.60 8.87 16.69
C LEU A 21 2.78 10.24 16.04
N ARG A 22 3.73 10.34 15.11
CA ARG A 22 4.05 11.57 14.38
C ARG A 22 3.85 11.38 12.88
N VAL A 23 3.27 12.38 12.22
CA VAL A 23 3.23 12.47 10.75
C VAL A 23 4.41 13.33 10.31
N ILE A 24 5.40 12.72 9.65
CA ILE A 24 6.67 13.38 9.33
C ILE A 24 6.79 13.67 7.84
N GLY A 25 6.35 12.78 6.97
CA GLY A 25 6.47 12.95 5.53
C GLY A 25 6.38 11.64 4.77
N ASP A 26 7.05 11.59 3.63
CA ASP A 26 7.14 10.38 2.82
C ASP A 26 8.14 9.37 3.38
N GLN A 27 8.28 8.23 2.70
CA GLN A 27 9.13 7.11 3.13
C GLN A 27 10.61 7.48 3.25
N SER A 28 11.12 8.36 2.39
CA SER A 28 12.51 8.79 2.43
C SER A 28 12.77 9.68 3.64
N VAL A 29 11.86 10.60 3.94
CA VAL A 29 11.92 11.49 5.10
C VAL A 29 11.77 10.70 6.41
N LEU A 30 10.89 9.69 6.44
CA LEU A 30 10.74 8.79 7.59
C LEU A 30 12.04 8.00 7.86
N ALA A 31 12.66 7.43 6.82
CA ALA A 31 13.92 6.71 6.97
C ALA A 31 15.03 7.61 7.51
N GLN A 32 15.13 8.85 7.00
CA GLN A 32 16.09 9.82 7.48
C GLN A 32 15.83 10.24 8.93
N ALA A 33 14.56 10.40 9.32
CA ALA A 33 14.20 10.76 10.69
C ALA A 33 14.59 9.68 11.71
N VAL A 34 14.46 8.38 11.34
CA VAL A 34 14.98 7.26 12.14
C VAL A 34 16.51 7.31 12.19
N ALA A 35 17.17 7.50 11.03
CA ALA A 35 18.64 7.54 10.97
C ALA A 35 19.26 8.70 11.78
N SER A 36 18.51 9.76 12.03
CA SER A 36 18.93 10.95 12.77
C SER A 36 18.39 11.02 14.22
N ASP A 37 17.88 9.92 14.77
CA ASP A 37 17.29 9.83 16.12
C ASP A 37 16.16 10.85 16.41
N ILE A 38 15.48 11.33 15.36
CA ILE A 38 14.30 12.22 15.50
C ILE A 38 13.07 11.43 15.94
N ILE A 39 13.01 10.16 15.52
CA ILE A 39 11.99 9.17 15.92
C ILE A 39 12.64 7.82 16.18
N ASP A 40 12.07 7.05 17.09
CA ASP A 40 12.59 5.74 17.53
C ASP A 40 12.31 4.63 16.52
N GLY A 41 11.32 4.78 15.65
CA GLY A 41 10.95 3.79 14.66
C GLY A 41 9.94 4.29 13.66
N ALA A 42 9.82 3.60 12.53
CA ALA A 42 8.90 3.94 11.47
C ALA A 42 8.37 2.70 10.74
N TYR A 43 7.19 2.83 10.16
CA TYR A 43 6.72 1.93 9.12
C TYR A 43 7.33 2.34 7.77
N LEU A 44 8.13 1.45 7.19
CA LEU A 44 8.79 1.66 5.91
C LEU A 44 8.40 0.56 4.91
N GLY A 45 8.28 0.95 3.65
CA GLY A 45 8.19 -0.01 2.56
C GLY A 45 9.52 -0.75 2.36
N TYR A 46 9.48 -1.91 1.71
CA TYR A 46 10.62 -2.82 1.58
C TYR A 46 11.90 -2.19 1.03
N THR A 47 11.79 -1.26 0.07
CA THR A 47 12.95 -0.57 -0.49
C THR A 47 13.71 0.23 0.57
N PHE A 48 13.00 1.05 1.34
CA PHE A 48 13.61 1.87 2.38
C PHE A 48 13.97 1.04 3.62
N GLY A 49 13.16 0.03 3.96
CA GLY A 49 13.48 -0.95 5.00
C GLY A 49 14.82 -1.63 4.73
N ALA A 50 15.04 -2.15 3.52
CA ALA A 50 16.31 -2.77 3.14
C ALA A 50 17.51 -1.81 3.14
N GLN A 51 17.28 -0.51 2.85
CA GLN A 51 18.33 0.49 3.00
C GLN A 51 18.70 0.72 4.46
N MET A 52 17.72 0.78 5.34
CA MET A 52 17.94 0.94 6.79
C MET A 52 18.63 -0.27 7.40
N GLU A 53 18.27 -1.50 7.01
CA GLU A 53 18.97 -2.73 7.45
C GLU A 53 20.46 -2.70 7.07
N ARG A 54 20.80 -2.26 5.85
CA ARG A 54 22.20 -2.10 5.43
C ARG A 54 22.98 -1.05 6.25
N GLN A 55 22.26 -0.12 6.89
CA GLN A 55 22.84 0.87 7.80
C GLN A 55 22.87 0.39 9.25
N GLY A 56 22.45 -0.86 9.53
CA GLY A 56 22.48 -1.48 10.85
C GLY A 56 21.22 -1.34 11.68
N PHE A 57 20.16 -0.76 11.13
CA PHE A 57 18.87 -0.69 11.81
C PHE A 57 18.14 -2.04 11.77
N ARG A 58 17.41 -2.35 12.84
CA ARG A 58 16.66 -3.61 12.94
C ARG A 58 15.26 -3.49 12.35
N VAL A 59 14.87 -4.47 11.55
CA VAL A 59 13.47 -4.72 11.21
C VAL A 59 12.84 -5.46 12.38
N LEU A 60 11.91 -4.82 13.07
CA LEU A 60 11.21 -5.39 14.23
C LEU A 60 10.12 -6.36 13.79
N ALA A 61 9.45 -6.10 12.68
CA ALA A 61 8.42 -6.97 12.13
C ALA A 61 8.21 -6.73 10.63
N ASP A 62 7.92 -7.80 9.91
CA ASP A 62 7.40 -7.75 8.55
C ASP A 62 5.87 -7.73 8.61
N LEU A 63 5.29 -6.55 8.48
CA LEU A 63 3.86 -6.33 8.65
C LEU A 63 3.00 -7.04 7.59
N ALA A 64 3.56 -7.34 6.41
CA ALA A 64 2.84 -8.09 5.39
C ALA A 64 2.59 -9.55 5.80
N LYS A 65 3.40 -10.09 6.73
CA LYS A 65 3.26 -11.45 7.25
C LYS A 65 2.29 -11.57 8.43
N LEU A 66 1.81 -10.46 8.97
CA LEU A 66 0.92 -10.47 10.14
C LEU A 66 -0.53 -10.84 9.80
N GLY A 67 -0.88 -10.93 8.52
CA GLY A 67 -2.27 -11.23 8.10
C GLY A 67 -3.30 -10.16 8.47
N ILE A 68 -2.86 -8.94 8.76
CA ILE A 68 -3.77 -7.84 9.12
C ILE A 68 -4.48 -7.36 7.85
N PRO A 69 -5.81 -7.46 7.76
CA PRO A 69 -6.53 -6.99 6.59
C PRO A 69 -6.38 -5.46 6.45
N TYR A 70 -5.83 -5.03 5.33
CA TYR A 70 -5.61 -3.61 5.05
C TYR A 70 -5.65 -3.30 3.55
N GLN A 71 -6.51 -2.36 3.17
CA GLN A 71 -6.51 -1.81 1.81
C GLN A 71 -5.57 -0.61 1.75
N GLY A 72 -4.31 -0.85 1.46
CA GLY A 72 -3.26 0.18 1.44
C GLY A 72 -3.26 1.03 0.18
N LEU A 73 -3.58 0.42 -0.96
CA LEU A 73 -3.62 1.08 -2.27
C LEU A 73 -4.93 0.75 -2.97
N GLY A 74 -5.40 1.67 -3.80
CA GLY A 74 -6.58 1.47 -4.63
C GLY A 74 -6.71 2.57 -5.67
N ILE A 75 -7.42 2.29 -6.76
CA ILE A 75 -7.81 3.29 -7.72
C ILE A 75 -9.12 3.90 -7.24
N MET A 76 -9.11 5.20 -6.98
CA MET A 76 -10.28 5.94 -6.50
C MET A 76 -10.76 6.91 -7.57
N ALA A 77 -12.06 6.93 -7.79
CA ALA A 77 -12.71 7.88 -8.68
C ALA A 77 -14.06 8.32 -8.11
N ARG A 78 -14.53 9.49 -8.54
CA ARG A 78 -15.91 9.88 -8.23
C ARG A 78 -16.88 8.96 -8.95
N ARG A 79 -17.92 8.48 -8.28
CA ARG A 79 -18.96 7.64 -8.89
C ARG A 79 -19.52 8.27 -10.16
N SER A 80 -19.86 9.56 -10.12
CA SER A 80 -20.34 10.30 -11.28
C SER A 80 -19.36 10.35 -12.46
N TYR A 81 -18.04 10.21 -12.22
CA TYR A 81 -17.06 10.09 -13.29
C TYR A 81 -17.09 8.70 -13.91
N VAL A 82 -17.10 7.66 -13.09
CA VAL A 82 -17.17 6.26 -13.56
C VAL A 82 -18.46 6.03 -14.38
N ASP A 83 -19.58 6.57 -13.92
CA ASP A 83 -20.87 6.43 -14.60
C ASP A 83 -20.93 7.18 -15.94
N ARG A 84 -20.23 8.32 -16.06
CA ARG A 84 -20.15 9.08 -17.33
C ARG A 84 -19.10 8.59 -18.32
N SER A 85 -18.05 7.94 -17.82
CA SER A 85 -16.89 7.52 -18.61
C SER A 85 -16.43 6.10 -18.22
N PRO A 86 -17.35 5.12 -18.32
CA PRO A 86 -17.06 3.75 -17.86
C PRO A 86 -15.95 3.10 -18.68
N ASP A 87 -15.84 3.42 -19.96
CA ASP A 87 -14.79 2.95 -20.86
C ASP A 87 -13.39 3.42 -20.45
N ILE A 88 -13.26 4.65 -19.96
CA ILE A 88 -12.00 5.18 -19.48
C ILE A 88 -11.61 4.50 -18.15
N ALA A 89 -12.58 4.33 -17.25
CA ALA A 89 -12.36 3.61 -15.99
C ALA A 89 -11.93 2.16 -16.26
N GLU A 90 -12.57 1.47 -17.21
CA GLU A 90 -12.20 0.12 -17.62
C GLU A 90 -10.80 0.06 -18.22
N LYS A 91 -10.44 0.97 -19.13
CA LYS A 91 -9.09 1.03 -19.72
C LYS A 91 -8.03 1.23 -18.65
N ALA A 92 -8.28 2.08 -17.65
CA ALA A 92 -7.35 2.31 -16.54
C ALA A 92 -7.15 1.04 -15.69
N LEU A 93 -8.22 0.32 -15.37
CA LEU A 93 -8.14 -0.93 -14.62
C LEU A 93 -7.48 -2.04 -15.44
N ARG A 94 -7.78 -2.15 -16.73
CA ARG A 94 -7.13 -3.09 -17.64
C ARG A 94 -5.62 -2.85 -17.72
N ALA A 95 -5.20 -1.59 -17.89
CA ALA A 95 -3.79 -1.22 -17.88
C ALA A 95 -3.11 -1.55 -16.54
N THR A 96 -3.82 -1.44 -15.43
CA THR A 96 -3.32 -1.84 -14.11
C THR A 96 -3.06 -3.35 -14.04
N VAL A 97 -4.01 -4.18 -14.48
CA VAL A 97 -3.84 -5.65 -14.52
C VAL A 97 -2.70 -6.05 -15.44
N GLU A 98 -2.59 -5.42 -16.62
CA GLU A 98 -1.49 -5.67 -17.57
C GLU A 98 -0.14 -5.25 -16.98
N THR A 99 -0.11 -4.14 -16.22
CA THR A 99 1.12 -3.69 -15.53
C THR A 99 1.53 -4.70 -14.45
N ILE A 100 0.60 -5.22 -13.66
CA ILE A 100 0.90 -6.27 -12.66
C ILE A 100 1.42 -7.53 -13.37
N ALA A 101 0.79 -7.92 -14.48
CA ALA A 101 1.27 -9.04 -15.28
C ALA A 101 2.69 -8.80 -15.86
N PHE A 102 2.99 -7.57 -16.27
CA PHE A 102 4.31 -7.16 -16.74
C PHE A 102 5.36 -7.27 -15.63
N ILE A 103 5.05 -6.77 -14.42
CA ILE A 103 5.94 -6.83 -13.25
C ILE A 103 6.31 -8.27 -12.89
N ASN A 104 5.36 -9.19 -13.03
CA ASN A 104 5.55 -10.60 -12.69
C ASN A 104 6.41 -11.39 -13.68
N LYS A 105 6.70 -10.84 -14.87
CA LYS A 105 7.56 -11.52 -15.86
C LYS A 105 9.04 -11.34 -15.48
N PRO A 106 9.83 -12.44 -15.32
CA PRO A 106 11.25 -12.36 -14.96
C PRO A 106 12.08 -11.49 -15.90
N ASP A 107 11.82 -11.54 -17.21
CA ASP A 107 12.54 -10.79 -18.23
C ASP A 107 12.38 -9.26 -18.07
N ASN A 108 11.33 -8.82 -17.40
CA ASN A 108 11.05 -7.40 -17.19
C ASN A 108 11.73 -6.82 -15.94
N LYS A 109 12.42 -7.66 -15.14
CA LYS A 109 13.01 -7.24 -13.85
C LYS A 109 13.84 -5.96 -13.96
N ALA A 110 14.73 -5.87 -14.95
CA ALA A 110 15.60 -4.70 -15.12
C ALA A 110 14.80 -3.41 -15.43
N VAL A 111 13.72 -3.52 -16.20
CA VAL A 111 12.85 -2.38 -16.52
C VAL A 111 12.06 -1.96 -15.28
N VAL A 112 11.51 -2.93 -14.55
CA VAL A 112 10.77 -2.70 -13.30
C VAL A 112 11.66 -2.00 -12.28
N MET A 113 12.89 -2.48 -12.05
CA MET A 113 13.84 -1.87 -11.12
C MET A 113 14.18 -0.43 -11.50
N ARG A 114 14.46 -0.16 -12.78
CA ARG A 114 14.74 1.22 -13.24
C ARG A 114 13.53 2.14 -13.05
N SER A 115 12.33 1.65 -13.35
CA SER A 115 11.09 2.43 -13.18
C SER A 115 10.81 2.74 -11.71
N LEU A 116 11.00 1.74 -10.84
CA LEU A 116 10.83 1.88 -9.40
C LEU A 116 11.88 2.85 -8.81
N ALA A 117 13.15 2.70 -9.19
CA ALA A 117 14.23 3.60 -8.76
C ALA A 117 13.94 5.05 -9.14
N ARG A 118 13.50 5.28 -10.39
CA ARG A 118 13.12 6.62 -10.84
C ARG A 118 11.91 7.18 -10.07
N GLY A 119 10.87 6.37 -9.88
CA GLY A 119 9.64 6.77 -9.15
C GLY A 119 9.90 7.10 -7.69
N LEU A 120 10.79 6.36 -7.02
CA LEU A 120 11.19 6.57 -5.64
C LEU A 120 12.39 7.52 -5.48
N ARG A 121 12.94 8.05 -6.58
CA ARG A 121 14.11 8.95 -6.60
C ARG A 121 15.32 8.33 -5.88
N LEU A 122 15.55 7.02 -6.09
CA LEU A 122 16.69 6.32 -5.50
C LEU A 122 17.99 6.73 -6.21
N GLN A 123 19.09 6.75 -5.47
CA GLN A 123 20.41 7.09 -6.01
C GLN A 123 20.97 5.98 -6.92
N LYS A 124 20.64 4.73 -6.63
CA LYS A 124 21.11 3.56 -7.38
C LYS A 124 19.92 2.65 -7.74
N VAL A 125 19.95 2.08 -8.94
CA VAL A 125 18.91 1.15 -9.41
C VAL A 125 18.86 -0.11 -8.55
N GLU A 126 20.02 -0.56 -8.06
CA GLU A 126 20.16 -1.76 -7.21
C GLU A 126 19.37 -1.63 -5.90
N ASP A 127 19.18 -0.41 -5.39
CA ASP A 127 18.38 -0.15 -4.18
C ASP A 127 16.90 -0.47 -4.39
N ALA A 128 16.43 -0.56 -5.63
CA ALA A 128 15.06 -0.97 -5.94
C ALA A 128 14.84 -2.51 -5.85
N ALA A 129 15.90 -3.31 -5.68
CA ALA A 129 15.82 -4.77 -5.78
C ALA A 129 14.79 -5.37 -4.81
N ALA A 130 14.90 -5.06 -3.51
CA ALA A 130 13.99 -5.56 -2.48
C ALA A 130 12.52 -5.16 -2.77
N GLY A 131 12.28 -3.90 -3.12
CA GLY A 131 10.95 -3.43 -3.49
C GLY A 131 10.40 -4.12 -4.74
N SER A 132 11.22 -4.34 -5.76
CA SER A 132 10.78 -4.98 -7.01
C SER A 132 10.39 -6.46 -6.81
N GLU A 133 11.09 -7.20 -5.95
CA GLU A 133 10.71 -8.58 -5.63
C GLU A 133 9.40 -8.61 -4.82
N MET A 134 9.24 -7.69 -3.88
CA MET A 134 8.02 -7.64 -3.08
C MET A 134 6.78 -7.19 -3.87
N MET A 135 6.93 -6.43 -4.96
CA MET A 135 5.79 -6.09 -5.82
C MET A 135 5.07 -7.34 -6.35
N LYS A 136 5.79 -8.42 -6.62
CA LYS A 136 5.22 -9.70 -7.08
C LYS A 136 4.35 -10.39 -6.04
N VAL A 137 4.62 -10.12 -4.76
CA VAL A 137 3.87 -10.69 -3.62
C VAL A 137 2.71 -9.79 -3.21
N LEU A 138 2.92 -8.47 -3.29
CA LEU A 138 1.96 -7.49 -2.80
C LEU A 138 0.83 -7.17 -3.79
N TYR A 139 1.10 -7.31 -5.09
CA TYR A 139 0.12 -6.97 -6.12
C TYR A 139 -0.48 -8.23 -6.74
N ASP A 140 -1.72 -8.52 -6.35
CA ASP A 140 -2.53 -9.55 -7.00
C ASP A 140 -3.06 -9.01 -8.33
N ARG A 141 -3.08 -9.86 -9.36
CA ARG A 141 -3.74 -9.56 -10.63
C ARG A 141 -5.25 -9.40 -10.46
N ARG A 142 -5.81 -10.06 -9.46
CA ARG A 142 -7.20 -9.90 -9.06
C ARG A 142 -7.35 -8.59 -8.29
N ILE A 143 -7.55 -7.51 -9.01
CA ILE A 143 -7.62 -6.14 -8.48
C ILE A 143 -8.93 -5.83 -7.72
N TYR A 144 -9.49 -6.82 -7.02
CA TYR A 144 -10.67 -6.59 -6.21
C TYR A 144 -10.35 -5.79 -4.94
N PRO A 145 -11.22 -4.84 -4.57
CA PRO A 145 -11.10 -4.18 -3.27
C PRO A 145 -11.26 -5.18 -2.12
N SER A 146 -10.39 -5.09 -1.12
CA SER A 146 -10.49 -5.90 0.09
C SER A 146 -11.54 -5.31 1.03
N ALA A 147 -12.68 -5.98 1.17
CA ALA A 147 -13.75 -5.52 2.05
C ALA A 147 -13.29 -5.43 3.51
N ASP A 148 -12.57 -6.44 4.02
CA ASP A 148 -12.07 -6.45 5.39
C ASP A 148 -10.99 -5.39 5.60
N GLY A 149 -10.11 -5.20 4.59
CA GLY A 149 -9.12 -4.13 4.62
C GLY A 149 -9.77 -2.76 4.67
N LEU A 150 -10.82 -2.53 3.90
CA LEU A 150 -11.58 -1.28 3.92
C LEU A 150 -12.35 -1.07 5.22
N ARG A 151 -12.93 -2.12 5.82
CA ARG A 151 -13.56 -2.02 7.16
C ARG A 151 -12.57 -1.50 8.19
N ASN A 152 -11.35 -2.01 8.21
CA ASN A 152 -10.30 -1.52 9.12
C ASN A 152 -9.94 -0.07 8.83
N VAL A 153 -9.82 0.34 7.57
CA VAL A 153 -9.55 1.74 7.20
C VAL A 153 -10.67 2.66 7.65
N LEU A 154 -11.94 2.31 7.36
CA LEU A 154 -13.10 3.12 7.78
C LEU A 154 -13.22 3.21 9.30
N ARG A 155 -12.97 2.10 10.01
CA ARG A 155 -12.97 2.08 11.47
C ARG A 155 -11.95 3.05 12.07
N LEU A 156 -10.73 3.06 11.55
CA LEU A 156 -9.68 3.96 12.04
C LEU A 156 -9.95 5.42 11.71
N LEU A 157 -10.35 5.71 10.48
CA LEU A 157 -10.66 7.08 10.04
C LEU A 157 -11.92 7.62 10.71
N GLY A 158 -12.89 6.75 11.00
CA GLY A 158 -14.14 7.10 11.67
C GLY A 158 -13.97 7.51 13.12
N LYS A 159 -12.84 7.18 13.80
CA LYS A 159 -12.53 7.65 15.15
C LYS A 159 -12.52 9.18 15.27
N GLY A 160 -12.06 9.88 14.22
CA GLY A 160 -11.97 11.34 14.18
C GLY A 160 -12.95 12.02 13.23
N ASN A 161 -13.81 11.27 12.52
CA ASN A 161 -14.70 11.84 11.51
C ASN A 161 -16.04 11.11 11.45
N GLU A 162 -17.09 11.78 11.92
CA GLU A 162 -18.46 11.25 11.98
C GLU A 162 -19.01 10.84 10.61
N ASN A 163 -18.70 11.59 9.56
CA ASN A 163 -19.16 11.27 8.22
C ASN A 163 -18.54 9.95 7.71
N ILE A 164 -17.27 9.70 8.03
CA ILE A 164 -16.61 8.45 7.68
C ILE A 164 -17.16 7.30 8.53
N ARG A 165 -17.46 7.53 9.81
CA ARG A 165 -18.01 6.51 10.69
C ARG A 165 -19.34 5.93 10.21
N ARG A 166 -20.12 6.72 9.46
CA ARG A 166 -21.41 6.31 8.88
C ARG A 166 -21.29 5.53 7.57
N LEU A 167 -20.13 5.60 6.90
CA LEU A 167 -19.92 4.92 5.63
C LEU A 167 -19.82 3.39 5.83
N LYS A 168 -20.45 2.66 4.93
CA LYS A 168 -20.26 1.22 4.78
C LYS A 168 -19.31 0.94 3.61
N VAL A 169 -18.68 -0.22 3.61
CA VAL A 169 -17.79 -0.63 2.51
C VAL A 169 -18.55 -0.65 1.19
N GLU A 170 -19.80 -1.10 1.20
CA GLU A 170 -20.67 -1.19 0.04
C GLU A 170 -20.98 0.17 -0.59
N ASP A 171 -20.87 1.27 0.19
CA ASP A 171 -21.11 2.63 -0.32
C ASP A 171 -19.93 3.14 -1.14
N ILE A 172 -18.72 2.60 -0.93
CA ILE A 172 -17.48 3.10 -1.52
C ILE A 172 -16.81 2.13 -2.50
N VAL A 173 -17.18 0.86 -2.46
CA VAL A 173 -16.64 -0.15 -3.38
C VAL A 173 -17.45 -0.20 -4.67
N ASP A 174 -16.75 -0.29 -5.80
CA ASP A 174 -17.32 -0.58 -7.10
C ASP A 174 -16.50 -1.67 -7.78
N ASP A 175 -17.01 -2.89 -7.80
CA ASP A 175 -16.36 -4.05 -8.39
C ASP A 175 -16.94 -4.46 -9.76
N ARG A 176 -17.85 -3.63 -10.34
CA ARG A 176 -18.51 -3.93 -11.62
C ARG A 176 -17.50 -4.16 -12.75
N ILE A 177 -16.49 -3.30 -12.83
CA ILE A 177 -15.44 -3.40 -13.87
C ILE A 177 -14.52 -4.58 -13.58
N PRO A 178 -13.94 -4.78 -12.37
CA PRO A 178 -13.18 -5.98 -12.05
C PRO A 178 -13.89 -7.28 -12.41
N ARG A 179 -15.18 -7.42 -12.08
CA ARG A 179 -16.00 -8.59 -12.44
C ARG A 179 -16.16 -8.79 -13.96
N LYS A 180 -16.24 -7.69 -14.69
CA LYS A 180 -16.26 -7.74 -16.17
C LYS A 180 -14.95 -8.26 -16.71
N LEU A 181 -13.82 -7.70 -16.26
CA LEU A 181 -12.48 -8.10 -16.69
C LEU A 181 -12.16 -9.58 -16.34
N GLU A 182 -12.62 -10.05 -15.19
CA GLU A 182 -12.50 -11.45 -14.80
C GLU A 182 -13.28 -12.38 -15.76
N LYS A 183 -14.53 -12.01 -16.11
CA LYS A 183 -15.34 -12.77 -17.08
C LYS A 183 -14.73 -12.81 -18.47
N GLU A 184 -13.96 -11.80 -18.83
CA GLU A 184 -13.20 -11.73 -20.09
C GLU A 184 -11.87 -12.50 -20.02
N GLY A 185 -11.53 -13.11 -18.88
CA GLY A 185 -10.32 -13.91 -18.70
C GLY A 185 -9.04 -13.08 -18.58
N LEU A 186 -9.13 -11.81 -18.15
CA LEU A 186 -7.95 -10.97 -18.03
C LEU A 186 -7.05 -11.37 -16.84
N PHE A 187 -7.61 -12.03 -15.79
CA PHE A 187 -6.90 -12.47 -14.59
C PHE A 187 -7.52 -13.70 -13.92
#